data_efa5075417ac7d9a1bc6431729b818d0
#
_entry.id   efa5075417ac7d9a1bc6431729b818d0
#
_cell.length_a   1.000
_cell.length_b   1.000
_cell.length_c   1.000
_cell.angle_alpha   90.00
_cell.angle_beta   90.00
_cell.angle_gamma   90.00
#
_symmetry.space_group_name_H-M   'P 1'
#
loop_
_entity.id
_entity.type
_entity.pdbx_description
1 polymer ?
#
loop_
_entity_poly.entity_id
_entity_poly.type
_entity_poly.pdbx_seq_one_letter_code
_entity_poly.pdbx_strand_id
1 'polypeptide(L)'
;MRQVSAYDEEVGDFSPPSAANENLTCDLLVAGGGLSGLSAADAAIRRGLNVVVIEKGAYGKEAASGLSAGQFLTGWAKHVDVMIAELAQQDMEKGALGVQAHRQAEHRVRAFLRRTVEGCQRLGALDRDYNLRASVQHGACTAAITEANMASLEVAYRFMEKSNLRALMPLSDKRRPPFYEVLSAKQLQRRYGTAEGFYAGGVIDRFGGSFRPRKFLIGWARALRKRGVRFFQHTEAQALDFSDHQMTVFCGNGATIVATTLFMANAYARHINGDALERAIFEYNYVVEVELPEGVKTLVAGPVLSDTRDPCFYARRHGRRLYMGYEETAETSPDILRDVARRTLEEGKRIFPALRSLGERDIKSAWPGRVYYTLDDYPFVERGHGGRVITFAAPSDHGNALALRIGELVGNVVARSASQPKNDNDERQRRRNAQQLQLFENFPKGLRLRPGRRYQEAAFREPEPPDVAGPEKKPVRNPSV
;
A
#
# COMPACT_ATOMS: atom_id res chain seq x y z
N MET A 1 15.72 -22.52 -3.16
CA MET A 1 15.04 -21.22 -2.89
C MET A 1 16.07 -20.21 -2.39
N ARG A 2 16.13 -19.03 -3.01
CA ARG A 2 16.95 -17.90 -2.53
C ARG A 2 16.15 -17.11 -1.50
N GLN A 3 16.77 -16.72 -0.40
CA GLN A 3 16.16 -15.91 0.67
C GLN A 3 16.43 -14.41 0.47
N VAL A 4 16.30 -13.95 -0.76
CA VAL A 4 16.53 -12.57 -1.18
C VAL A 4 15.44 -12.18 -2.18
N SER A 5 15.19 -10.89 -2.29
CA SER A 5 14.20 -10.40 -3.24
C SER A 5 14.63 -10.71 -4.68
N ALA A 6 13.72 -11.28 -5.46
CA ALA A 6 13.89 -11.47 -6.90
C ALA A 6 14.18 -10.17 -7.65
N TYR A 7 13.81 -9.04 -7.07
CA TYR A 7 14.02 -7.72 -7.68
C TYR A 7 15.48 -7.27 -7.68
N ASP A 8 16.37 -7.93 -6.90
CA ASP A 8 17.81 -7.60 -6.90
C ASP A 8 18.46 -7.83 -8.26
N GLU A 9 17.97 -8.80 -9.03
CA GLU A 9 18.45 -9.09 -10.38
C GLU A 9 17.83 -8.20 -11.46
N GLU A 10 16.71 -7.56 -11.16
CA GLU A 10 15.93 -6.83 -12.16
C GLU A 10 16.42 -5.42 -12.44
N VAL A 11 17.16 -4.84 -11.51
CA VAL A 11 17.48 -3.41 -11.54
C VAL A 11 18.91 -3.19 -11.12
N GLY A 12 19.71 -2.57 -11.98
CA GLY A 12 21.06 -2.15 -11.62
C GLY A 12 21.04 -1.22 -10.41
N ASP A 13 22.08 -1.31 -9.59
CA ASP A 13 22.19 -0.59 -8.31
C ASP A 13 22.04 0.92 -8.46
N PHE A 14 21.23 1.50 -7.60
CA PHE A 14 21.24 2.92 -7.28
C PHE A 14 21.82 3.05 -5.88
N SER A 15 23.10 3.41 -5.82
CA SER A 15 23.86 3.49 -4.57
C SER A 15 24.28 4.95 -4.35
N PRO A 16 23.39 5.81 -3.82
CA PRO A 16 23.80 7.16 -3.42
C PRO A 16 24.81 7.08 -2.28
N PRO A 17 25.68 8.11 -2.11
CA PRO A 17 26.64 8.12 -1.02
C PRO A 17 25.94 8.14 0.35
N SER A 18 26.68 7.84 1.41
CA SER A 18 26.30 8.19 2.77
C SER A 18 26.61 9.68 3.01
N ALA A 19 25.77 10.36 3.81
CA ALA A 19 26.04 11.72 4.25
C ALA A 19 26.98 11.79 5.49
N ALA A 20 27.72 10.74 5.77
CA ALA A 20 28.52 10.65 7.01
C ALA A 20 29.38 11.89 7.23
N ASN A 21 29.20 12.53 8.40
CA ASN A 21 29.89 13.74 8.83
C ASN A 21 29.68 14.98 7.91
N GLU A 22 28.68 14.95 7.02
CA GLU A 22 28.35 16.12 6.21
C GLU A 22 27.43 17.10 6.94
N ASN A 23 27.62 18.40 6.66
CA ASN A 23 26.70 19.47 7.05
C ASN A 23 25.90 19.90 5.82
N LEU A 24 24.60 19.63 5.82
CA LEU A 24 23.72 19.88 4.68
C LEU A 24 22.66 20.92 5.01
N THR A 25 22.20 21.63 3.99
CA THR A 25 21.04 22.54 4.09
C THR A 25 20.03 22.22 3.00
N CYS A 26 18.73 22.35 3.29
CA CYS A 26 17.66 22.17 2.33
C CYS A 26 16.35 22.84 2.77
N ASP A 27 15.44 23.05 1.81
CA ASP A 27 14.08 23.53 2.09
C ASP A 27 13.21 22.38 2.59
N LEU A 28 13.35 21.20 1.96
CA LEU A 28 12.65 19.98 2.33
C LEU A 28 13.64 18.83 2.54
N LEU A 29 13.69 18.33 3.76
CA LEU A 29 14.32 17.05 4.08
C LEU A 29 13.25 15.96 4.07
N VAL A 30 13.50 14.91 3.31
CA VAL A 30 12.65 13.71 3.25
C VAL A 30 13.40 12.56 3.93
N ALA A 31 12.89 12.08 5.04
CA ALA A 31 13.40 10.89 5.73
C ALA A 31 12.61 9.65 5.30
N GLY A 32 13.21 8.88 4.40
CA GLY A 32 12.66 7.68 3.78
C GLY A 32 12.51 7.81 2.27
N GLY A 33 13.26 6.98 1.53
CA GLY A 33 13.31 6.98 0.07
C GLY A 33 12.23 6.11 -0.60
N GLY A 34 11.12 5.80 0.09
CA GLY A 34 9.98 5.05 -0.44
C GLY A 34 9.09 5.88 -1.38
N LEU A 35 7.95 5.30 -1.79
CA LEU A 35 7.02 5.96 -2.72
C LEU A 35 6.51 7.31 -2.22
N SER A 36 6.18 7.44 -0.93
CA SER A 36 5.72 8.71 -0.36
C SER A 36 6.82 9.78 -0.36
N GLY A 37 8.03 9.39 0.03
CA GLY A 37 9.18 10.30 0.04
C GLY A 37 9.54 10.80 -1.35
N LEU A 38 9.63 9.90 -2.34
CA LEU A 38 9.89 10.28 -3.72
C LEU A 38 8.79 11.18 -4.30
N SER A 39 7.53 10.91 -3.92
CA SER A 39 6.42 11.72 -4.40
C SER A 39 6.46 13.14 -3.83
N ALA A 40 6.86 13.30 -2.56
CA ALA A 40 7.06 14.61 -1.95
C ALA A 40 8.26 15.34 -2.58
N ALA A 41 9.37 14.62 -2.79
CA ALA A 41 10.56 15.17 -3.44
C ALA A 41 10.26 15.65 -4.87
N ASP A 42 9.51 14.84 -5.66
CA ASP A 42 9.10 15.21 -7.02
C ASP A 42 8.22 16.48 -7.03
N ALA A 43 7.24 16.54 -6.15
CA ALA A 43 6.35 17.71 -6.07
C ALA A 43 7.09 18.98 -5.62
N ALA A 44 8.06 18.86 -4.73
CA ALA A 44 8.85 19.97 -4.20
C ALA A 44 9.90 20.47 -5.22
N ILE A 45 10.67 19.57 -5.83
CA ILE A 45 11.72 19.94 -6.80
C ILE A 45 11.13 20.59 -8.06
N ARG A 46 9.96 20.14 -8.52
CA ARG A 46 9.23 20.78 -9.63
C ARG A 46 8.85 22.23 -9.35
N ARG A 47 8.89 22.67 -8.09
CA ARG A 47 8.61 24.04 -7.64
C ARG A 47 9.85 24.80 -7.24
N GLY A 48 11.03 24.25 -7.54
CA GLY A 48 12.31 24.90 -7.34
C GLY A 48 12.85 24.82 -5.92
N LEU A 49 12.31 23.96 -5.05
CA LEU A 49 12.85 23.77 -3.72
C LEU A 49 14.14 22.94 -3.75
N ASN A 50 15.05 23.24 -2.82
CA ASN A 50 16.21 22.42 -2.53
C ASN A 50 15.78 21.21 -1.69
N VAL A 51 15.91 19.99 -2.25
CA VAL A 51 15.40 18.76 -1.63
C VAL A 51 16.54 17.79 -1.34
N VAL A 52 16.55 17.28 -0.12
CA VAL A 52 17.41 16.17 0.32
C VAL A 52 16.54 15.00 0.69
N VAL A 53 16.90 13.81 0.21
CA VAL A 53 16.26 12.51 0.59
C VAL A 53 17.32 11.68 1.29
N ILE A 54 17.02 11.26 2.52
CA ILE A 54 17.85 10.33 3.29
C ILE A 54 17.14 8.98 3.43
N GLU A 55 17.91 7.89 3.40
CA GLU A 55 17.43 6.53 3.62
C GLU A 55 18.35 5.83 4.62
N LYS A 56 17.77 5.16 5.62
CA LYS A 56 18.55 4.51 6.67
C LYS A 56 19.35 3.30 6.19
N GLY A 57 18.78 2.56 5.27
CA GLY A 57 19.41 1.36 4.72
C GLY A 57 19.92 1.56 3.31
N ALA A 58 20.19 0.46 2.62
CA ALA A 58 20.50 0.45 1.20
C ALA A 58 19.26 0.84 0.39
N TYR A 59 19.42 1.80 -0.52
CA TYR A 59 18.30 2.42 -1.22
C TYR A 59 17.46 1.42 -2.00
N GLY A 60 16.15 1.38 -1.71
CA GLY A 60 15.17 0.51 -2.37
C GLY A 60 15.26 -0.97 -2.00
N LYS A 61 16.21 -1.38 -1.14
CA LYS A 61 16.41 -2.79 -0.75
C LYS A 61 15.70 -3.16 0.55
N GLU A 62 15.49 -2.21 1.46
CA GLU A 62 14.94 -2.47 2.79
C GLU A 62 13.57 -1.82 3.01
N ALA A 63 13.22 -0.84 2.18
CA ALA A 63 11.93 -0.16 2.29
C ALA A 63 10.77 -1.04 1.82
N ALA A 64 9.63 -0.97 2.51
CA ALA A 64 8.39 -1.67 2.15
C ALA A 64 8.01 -1.46 0.68
N SER A 65 8.17 -0.25 0.15
CA SER A 65 7.91 0.08 -1.25
C SER A 65 8.76 -0.72 -2.24
N GLY A 66 10.02 -1.05 -1.89
CA GLY A 66 10.94 -1.81 -2.75
C GLY A 66 10.79 -3.32 -2.62
N LEU A 67 10.15 -3.80 -1.54
CA LEU A 67 9.95 -5.22 -1.22
C LEU A 67 8.51 -5.69 -1.46
N SER A 68 7.56 -4.77 -1.70
CA SER A 68 6.15 -5.09 -1.87
C SER A 68 5.92 -6.05 -3.05
N ALA A 69 4.80 -6.77 -3.02
CA ALA A 69 4.38 -7.60 -4.15
C ALA A 69 4.10 -6.81 -5.45
N GLY A 70 4.07 -5.48 -5.37
CA GLY A 70 3.83 -4.61 -6.52
C GLY A 70 2.38 -4.54 -6.94
N GLN A 71 1.46 -4.68 -5.99
CA GLN A 71 0.05 -4.38 -6.19
C GLN A 71 -0.24 -2.92 -5.82
N PHE A 72 -1.18 -2.31 -6.50
CA PHE A 72 -1.78 -1.05 -6.11
C PHE A 72 -3.28 -1.14 -6.28
N LEU A 73 -4.00 -0.79 -5.24
CA LEU A 73 -5.44 -1.00 -5.15
C LEU A 73 -6.15 0.32 -4.88
N THR A 74 -7.38 0.44 -5.39
CA THR A 74 -8.33 1.42 -4.91
C THR A 74 -9.04 0.87 -3.68
N GLY A 75 -9.77 1.67 -2.98
CA GLY A 75 -10.40 1.19 -1.76
C GLY A 75 -9.46 1.19 -0.55
N TRP A 76 -9.82 0.44 0.45
CA TRP A 76 -9.11 0.35 1.72
C TRP A 76 -9.30 -1.03 2.35
N ALA A 77 -8.48 -1.38 3.35
CA ALA A 77 -8.58 -2.64 4.10
C ALA A 77 -9.93 -2.80 4.81
N LYS A 78 -10.58 -1.67 5.18
CA LYS A 78 -11.89 -1.66 5.82
C LYS A 78 -13.03 -1.50 4.82
N HIS A 79 -14.13 -2.19 5.09
CA HIS A 79 -15.38 -2.01 4.34
C HIS A 79 -15.93 -0.58 4.51
N VAL A 80 -16.53 -0.05 3.46
CA VAL A 80 -17.02 1.34 3.43
C VAL A 80 -18.04 1.65 4.52
N ASP A 81 -18.94 0.72 4.83
CA ASP A 81 -19.95 0.91 5.87
C ASP A 81 -19.33 0.97 7.26
N VAL A 82 -18.29 0.17 7.52
CA VAL A 82 -17.52 0.21 8.78
C VAL A 82 -16.82 1.56 8.91
N MET A 83 -16.16 2.02 7.85
CA MET A 83 -15.51 3.33 7.84
C MET A 83 -16.49 4.46 8.13
N ILE A 84 -17.68 4.43 7.51
CA ILE A 84 -18.71 5.44 7.73
C ILE A 84 -19.22 5.40 9.16
N ALA A 85 -19.49 4.21 9.70
CA ALA A 85 -20.00 4.05 11.07
C ALA A 85 -18.98 4.56 12.11
N GLU A 86 -17.71 4.19 12.00
CA GLU A 86 -16.64 4.63 12.92
C GLU A 86 -16.48 6.17 12.90
N LEU A 87 -16.45 6.75 11.71
CA LEU A 87 -16.30 8.20 11.58
C LEU A 87 -17.54 8.96 12.05
N ALA A 88 -18.75 8.42 11.84
CA ALA A 88 -19.99 9.01 12.34
C ALA A 88 -20.05 8.95 13.87
N GLN A 89 -19.66 7.83 14.47
CA GLN A 89 -19.57 7.70 15.92
C GLN A 89 -18.61 8.73 16.51
N GLN A 90 -17.44 8.90 15.93
CA GLN A 90 -16.46 9.90 16.37
C GLN A 90 -17.02 11.34 16.30
N ASP A 91 -17.82 11.65 15.28
CA ASP A 91 -18.45 12.97 15.16
C ASP A 91 -19.58 13.15 16.19
N MET A 92 -20.34 12.10 16.49
CA MET A 92 -21.38 12.12 17.53
C MET A 92 -20.76 12.31 18.93
N GLU A 93 -19.62 11.68 19.22
CA GLU A 93 -18.87 11.89 20.46
C GLU A 93 -18.38 13.34 20.63
N LYS A 94 -18.20 14.05 19.51
CA LYS A 94 -17.89 15.50 19.47
C LYS A 94 -19.13 16.40 19.46
N GLY A 95 -20.32 15.82 19.61
CA GLY A 95 -21.60 16.55 19.72
C GLY A 95 -22.36 16.75 18.41
N ALA A 96 -21.98 16.11 17.31
CA ALA A 96 -22.75 16.18 16.07
C ALA A 96 -24.06 15.37 16.16
N LEU A 97 -25.14 15.86 15.54
CA LEU A 97 -26.39 15.09 15.42
C LEU A 97 -26.19 13.85 14.52
N GLY A 98 -26.83 12.74 14.86
CA GLY A 98 -26.59 11.44 14.19
C GLY A 98 -26.70 11.46 12.66
N VAL A 99 -27.74 12.13 12.10
CA VAL A 99 -27.89 12.26 10.64
C VAL A 99 -26.79 13.12 10.03
N GLN A 100 -26.40 14.19 10.71
CA GLN A 100 -25.33 15.07 10.26
C GLN A 100 -23.97 14.37 10.34
N ALA A 101 -23.69 13.68 11.44
CA ALA A 101 -22.48 12.87 11.64
C ALA A 101 -22.34 11.83 10.52
N HIS A 102 -23.40 11.09 10.21
CA HIS A 102 -23.38 10.09 9.16
C HIS A 102 -23.08 10.70 7.77
N ARG A 103 -23.72 11.81 7.40
CA ARG A 103 -23.44 12.50 6.12
C ARG A 103 -22.01 13.03 6.03
N GLN A 104 -21.48 13.57 7.11
CA GLN A 104 -20.10 14.05 7.17
C GLN A 104 -19.10 12.90 7.05
N ALA A 105 -19.37 11.78 7.74
CA ALA A 105 -18.57 10.57 7.65
C ALA A 105 -18.57 10.01 6.22
N GLU A 106 -19.73 9.89 5.58
CA GLU A 106 -19.85 9.45 4.19
C GLU A 106 -19.03 10.35 3.25
N HIS A 107 -19.11 11.67 3.41
CA HIS A 107 -18.31 12.61 2.62
C HIS A 107 -16.80 12.40 2.81
N ARG A 108 -16.35 12.19 4.05
CA ARG A 108 -14.93 11.92 4.35
C ARG A 108 -14.46 10.61 3.74
N VAL A 109 -15.25 9.53 3.85
CA VAL A 109 -14.93 8.24 3.22
C VAL A 109 -14.83 8.37 1.70
N ARG A 110 -15.77 9.06 1.05
CA ARG A 110 -15.71 9.34 -0.40
C ARG A 110 -14.44 10.12 -0.77
N ALA A 111 -14.10 11.14 0.00
CA ALA A 111 -12.91 11.94 -0.25
C ALA A 111 -11.63 11.11 -0.06
N PHE A 112 -11.57 10.24 0.94
CA PHE A 112 -10.46 9.33 1.18
C PHE A 112 -10.27 8.33 0.02
N LEU A 113 -11.31 7.59 -0.34
CA LEU A 113 -11.27 6.61 -1.42
C LEU A 113 -10.94 7.27 -2.78
N ARG A 114 -11.36 8.50 -3.00
CA ARG A 114 -10.92 9.27 -4.16
C ARG A 114 -9.40 9.44 -4.20
N ARG A 115 -8.73 9.60 -3.05
CA ARG A 115 -7.26 9.75 -3.01
C ARG A 115 -6.55 8.45 -3.36
N THR A 116 -7.09 7.29 -3.00
CA THR A 116 -6.52 6.01 -3.44
C THR A 116 -6.60 5.85 -4.96
N VAL A 117 -7.74 6.20 -5.57
CA VAL A 117 -7.90 6.21 -7.04
C VAL A 117 -6.93 7.18 -7.72
N GLU A 118 -6.82 8.41 -7.21
CA GLU A 118 -5.85 9.40 -7.73
C GLU A 118 -4.41 8.89 -7.64
N GLY A 119 -4.07 8.19 -6.56
CA GLY A 119 -2.76 7.54 -6.39
C GLY A 119 -2.50 6.43 -7.41
N CYS A 120 -3.50 5.59 -7.68
CA CYS A 120 -3.42 4.55 -8.72
C CYS A 120 -3.16 5.16 -10.10
N GLN A 121 -3.86 6.23 -10.45
CA GLN A 121 -3.64 6.95 -11.71
C GLN A 121 -2.26 7.60 -11.78
N ARG A 122 -1.81 8.18 -10.64
CA ARG A 122 -0.51 8.83 -10.55
C ARG A 122 0.62 7.84 -10.82
N LEU A 123 0.51 6.59 -10.37
CA LEU A 123 1.50 5.55 -10.61
C LEU A 123 1.71 5.32 -12.11
N GLY A 124 0.65 5.13 -12.87
CA GLY A 124 0.72 4.98 -14.33
C GLY A 124 1.24 6.23 -15.04
N ALA A 125 0.88 7.42 -14.56
CA ALA A 125 1.39 8.68 -15.11
C ALA A 125 2.91 8.81 -14.90
N LEU A 126 3.40 8.53 -13.70
CA LEU A 126 4.83 8.59 -13.37
C LEU A 126 5.66 7.59 -14.19
N ASP A 127 5.14 6.37 -14.40
CA ASP A 127 5.82 5.37 -15.24
C ASP A 127 6.05 5.89 -16.66
N ARG A 128 5.05 6.56 -17.24
CA ARG A 128 5.15 7.19 -18.56
C ARG A 128 6.02 8.44 -18.56
N ASP A 129 5.76 9.38 -17.66
CA ASP A 129 6.40 10.71 -17.63
C ASP A 129 7.92 10.59 -17.44
N TYR A 130 8.37 9.60 -16.67
CA TYR A 130 9.77 9.35 -16.38
C TYR A 130 10.37 8.19 -17.18
N ASN A 131 9.56 7.52 -18.02
CA ASN A 131 9.97 6.33 -18.80
C ASN A 131 10.61 5.25 -17.91
N LEU A 132 9.95 4.95 -16.78
CA LEU A 132 10.52 4.05 -15.76
C LEU A 132 10.54 2.59 -16.24
N ARG A 133 9.68 2.24 -17.20
CA ARG A 133 9.52 0.88 -17.73
C ARG A 133 9.23 -0.14 -16.63
N ALA A 134 8.43 0.27 -15.65
CA ALA A 134 8.09 -0.54 -14.49
C ALA A 134 6.89 -1.47 -14.74
N SER A 135 6.48 -1.61 -15.98
CA SER A 135 5.40 -2.52 -16.42
C SER A 135 4.10 -2.28 -15.63
N VAL A 136 3.72 -1.02 -15.46
CA VAL A 136 2.44 -0.67 -14.81
C VAL A 136 1.28 -1.18 -15.64
N GLN A 137 0.43 -1.99 -15.04
CA GLN A 137 -0.76 -2.57 -15.67
C GLN A 137 -1.96 -2.36 -14.76
N HIS A 138 -3.08 -1.96 -15.33
CA HIS A 138 -4.35 -1.74 -14.61
C HIS A 138 -5.30 -2.93 -14.76
N GLY A 139 -6.24 -3.07 -13.84
CA GLY A 139 -7.24 -4.13 -13.81
C GLY A 139 -7.02 -5.13 -12.68
N ALA A 140 -6.93 -4.67 -11.43
CA ALA A 140 -6.84 -5.56 -10.27
C ALA A 140 -8.14 -6.33 -10.04
N CYS A 141 -8.04 -7.63 -9.77
CA CYS A 141 -9.19 -8.47 -9.43
C CYS A 141 -9.19 -8.77 -7.93
N THR A 142 -10.31 -8.51 -7.27
CA THR A 142 -10.59 -9.03 -5.92
C THR A 142 -11.60 -10.17 -6.04
N ALA A 143 -11.19 -11.38 -5.66
CA ALA A 143 -12.01 -12.59 -5.71
C ALA A 143 -12.72 -12.81 -4.36
N ALA A 144 -14.01 -13.09 -4.40
CA ALA A 144 -14.83 -13.34 -3.22
C ALA A 144 -14.86 -14.83 -2.89
N ILE A 145 -14.56 -15.21 -1.66
CA ILE A 145 -14.64 -16.61 -1.19
C ILE A 145 -16.09 -17.08 -1.12
N THR A 146 -16.99 -16.23 -0.63
CA THR A 146 -18.40 -16.54 -0.42
C THR A 146 -19.31 -15.57 -1.16
N GLU A 147 -20.58 -15.93 -1.33
CA GLU A 147 -21.60 -15.02 -1.87
C GLU A 147 -21.78 -13.79 -0.98
N ALA A 148 -21.64 -13.91 0.34
CA ALA A 148 -21.68 -12.78 1.26
C ALA A 148 -20.52 -11.81 1.01
N ASN A 149 -19.29 -12.34 0.81
CA ASN A 149 -18.15 -11.51 0.42
C ASN A 149 -18.37 -10.83 -0.94
N MET A 150 -19.01 -11.53 -1.90
CA MET A 150 -19.32 -10.97 -3.20
C MET A 150 -20.30 -9.81 -3.09
N ALA A 151 -21.37 -9.96 -2.32
CA ALA A 151 -22.33 -8.89 -2.05
C ALA A 151 -21.67 -7.68 -1.37
N SER A 152 -20.78 -7.92 -0.41
CA SER A 152 -19.99 -6.88 0.27
C SER A 152 -19.10 -6.10 -0.71
N LEU A 153 -18.37 -6.80 -1.58
CA LEU A 153 -17.55 -6.17 -2.62
C LEU A 153 -18.40 -5.29 -3.55
N GLU A 154 -19.54 -5.79 -4.00
CA GLU A 154 -20.43 -5.00 -4.86
C GLU A 154 -20.93 -3.72 -4.18
N VAL A 155 -21.27 -3.77 -2.89
CA VAL A 155 -21.67 -2.58 -2.12
C VAL A 155 -20.53 -1.57 -2.12
N ALA A 156 -19.31 -1.99 -1.80
CA ALA A 156 -18.16 -1.11 -1.76
C ALA A 156 -17.87 -0.45 -3.13
N TYR A 157 -17.89 -1.22 -4.21
CA TYR A 157 -17.62 -0.69 -5.55
C TYR A 157 -18.76 0.20 -6.07
N ARG A 158 -20.03 -0.12 -5.79
CA ARG A 158 -21.15 0.77 -6.09
C ARG A 158 -21.06 2.10 -5.35
N PHE A 159 -20.62 2.07 -4.08
CA PHE A 159 -20.37 3.29 -3.32
C PHE A 159 -19.28 4.14 -3.97
N MET A 160 -18.18 3.52 -4.38
CA MET A 160 -17.09 4.20 -5.08
C MET A 160 -17.55 4.78 -6.42
N GLU A 161 -18.32 4.04 -7.20
CA GLU A 161 -18.84 4.50 -8.49
C GLU A 161 -19.77 5.72 -8.33
N LYS A 162 -20.69 5.70 -7.36
CA LYS A 162 -21.54 6.83 -7.00
C LYS A 162 -20.77 8.05 -6.51
N SER A 163 -19.51 7.88 -6.12
CA SER A 163 -18.64 8.98 -5.69
C SER A 163 -18.05 9.80 -6.84
N ASN A 164 -18.59 9.66 -8.05
CA ASN A 164 -18.19 10.36 -9.27
C ASN A 164 -16.72 10.13 -9.68
N LEU A 165 -16.18 8.96 -9.33
CA LEU A 165 -14.79 8.61 -9.64
C LEU A 165 -14.57 8.38 -11.14
N ARG A 166 -15.63 8.14 -11.92
CA ARG A 166 -15.57 8.09 -13.38
C ARG A 166 -14.99 9.36 -14.01
N ALA A 167 -15.16 10.51 -13.36
CA ALA A 167 -14.58 11.78 -13.81
C ALA A 167 -13.05 11.76 -13.82
N LEU A 168 -12.43 10.83 -13.10
CA LEU A 168 -10.99 10.64 -13.07
C LEU A 168 -10.47 9.77 -14.25
N MET A 169 -11.36 9.13 -15.02
CA MET A 169 -10.94 8.37 -16.20
C MET A 169 -10.50 9.30 -17.33
N PRO A 170 -9.48 8.92 -18.14
CA PRO A 170 -9.06 9.72 -19.28
C PRO A 170 -10.21 10.02 -20.22
N LEU A 171 -10.30 11.28 -20.67
CA LEU A 171 -11.35 11.74 -21.59
C LEU A 171 -11.31 11.10 -22.99
N SER A 172 -10.24 10.37 -23.30
CA SER A 172 -10.04 9.71 -24.59
C SER A 172 -11.02 8.58 -24.87
N ASP A 173 -11.71 8.08 -23.85
CA ASP A 173 -12.70 7.02 -23.99
C ASP A 173 -14.11 7.60 -24.09
N LYS A 174 -14.60 7.81 -25.31
CA LYS A 174 -15.98 8.28 -25.57
C LYS A 174 -17.06 7.35 -25.01
N ARG A 175 -16.70 6.10 -24.70
CA ARG A 175 -17.50 5.11 -23.97
C ARG A 175 -16.82 4.80 -22.64
N ARG A 176 -16.90 5.73 -21.68
CA ARG A 176 -16.34 5.49 -20.35
C ARG A 176 -16.83 4.14 -19.82
N PRO A 177 -15.96 3.11 -19.72
CA PRO A 177 -16.36 1.83 -19.17
C PRO A 177 -16.78 2.02 -17.71
N PRO A 178 -17.55 1.11 -17.13
CA PRO A 178 -17.84 1.16 -15.70
C PRO A 178 -16.54 1.15 -14.90
N PHE A 179 -16.57 1.76 -13.73
CA PHE A 179 -15.44 1.82 -12.81
C PHE A 179 -14.91 0.43 -12.46
N TYR A 180 -15.79 -0.55 -12.42
CA TYR A 180 -15.49 -1.94 -12.09
C TYR A 180 -16.27 -2.89 -13.02
N GLU A 181 -15.82 -4.16 -13.04
CA GLU A 181 -16.46 -5.24 -13.76
C GLU A 181 -16.72 -6.41 -12.79
N VAL A 182 -17.97 -6.83 -12.69
CA VAL A 182 -18.36 -7.98 -11.86
C VAL A 182 -18.18 -9.27 -12.65
N LEU A 183 -17.53 -10.26 -12.05
CA LEU A 183 -17.31 -11.58 -12.63
C LEU A 183 -18.07 -12.64 -11.83
N SER A 184 -18.84 -13.49 -12.50
CA SER A 184 -19.35 -14.72 -11.91
C SER A 184 -18.20 -15.71 -11.64
N ALA A 185 -18.43 -16.69 -10.78
CA ALA A 185 -17.47 -17.77 -10.49
C ALA A 185 -16.90 -18.43 -11.77
N LYS A 186 -17.76 -18.73 -12.75
CA LYS A 186 -17.33 -19.29 -14.06
C LYS A 186 -16.49 -18.34 -14.89
N GLN A 187 -16.79 -17.05 -14.87
CA GLN A 187 -16.00 -16.05 -15.59
C GLN A 187 -14.64 -15.88 -14.92
N LEU A 188 -14.59 -15.83 -13.58
CA LEU A 188 -13.37 -15.77 -12.81
C LEU A 188 -12.48 -16.97 -13.07
N GLN A 189 -13.03 -18.19 -12.98
CA GLN A 189 -12.34 -19.44 -13.29
C GLN A 189 -11.71 -19.42 -14.69
N ARG A 190 -12.48 -19.09 -15.71
CA ARG A 190 -12.00 -19.06 -17.10
C ARG A 190 -10.90 -18.01 -17.32
N ARG A 191 -11.02 -16.84 -16.65
CA ARG A 191 -10.14 -15.70 -16.88
C ARG A 191 -8.83 -15.80 -16.11
N TYR A 192 -8.88 -16.37 -14.89
CA TYR A 192 -7.73 -16.45 -13.99
C TYR A 192 -7.20 -17.89 -13.80
N GLY A 193 -7.88 -18.90 -14.29
CA GLY A 193 -7.46 -20.29 -14.16
C GLY A 193 -7.59 -20.85 -12.74
N THR A 194 -8.51 -20.31 -11.94
CA THR A 194 -8.77 -20.78 -10.57
C THR A 194 -9.48 -22.13 -10.57
N ALA A 195 -9.40 -22.86 -9.46
CA ALA A 195 -10.12 -24.09 -9.27
C ALA A 195 -11.65 -23.85 -9.30
N GLU A 196 -12.39 -24.81 -9.81
CA GLU A 196 -13.84 -24.77 -9.83
C GLU A 196 -14.41 -24.71 -8.41
N GLY A 197 -15.35 -23.80 -8.18
CA GLY A 197 -16.02 -23.65 -6.88
C GLY A 197 -15.16 -23.04 -5.77
N PHE A 198 -13.90 -22.67 -6.03
CA PHE A 198 -13.06 -22.08 -4.99
C PHE A 198 -13.50 -20.64 -4.63
N TYR A 199 -13.94 -19.86 -5.61
CA TYR A 199 -14.46 -18.51 -5.42
C TYR A 199 -15.91 -18.40 -5.88
N ALA A 200 -16.72 -17.63 -5.15
CA ALA A 200 -18.11 -17.32 -5.52
C ALA A 200 -18.19 -16.36 -6.73
N GLY A 201 -17.18 -15.52 -6.89
CA GLY A 201 -17.09 -14.54 -7.97
C GLY A 201 -15.95 -13.57 -7.74
N GLY A 202 -15.98 -12.41 -8.38
CA GLY A 202 -14.98 -11.39 -8.19
C GLY A 202 -15.34 -10.06 -8.84
N VAL A 203 -14.56 -9.04 -8.51
CA VAL A 203 -14.69 -7.71 -9.08
C VAL A 203 -13.34 -7.25 -9.63
N ILE A 204 -13.32 -6.80 -10.87
CA ILE A 204 -12.15 -6.16 -11.46
C ILE A 204 -12.26 -4.65 -11.27
N ASP A 205 -11.35 -4.10 -10.52
CA ASP A 205 -11.09 -2.66 -10.40
C ASP A 205 -10.23 -2.19 -11.57
N ARG A 206 -10.71 -1.23 -12.34
CA ARG A 206 -10.01 -0.72 -13.53
C ARG A 206 -8.92 0.28 -13.21
N PHE A 207 -8.85 0.81 -11.99
CA PHE A 207 -7.80 1.73 -11.55
C PHE A 207 -6.68 1.01 -10.79
N GLY A 208 -7.02 0.00 -10.01
CA GLY A 208 -6.05 -0.88 -9.37
C GLY A 208 -5.21 -1.66 -10.38
N GLY A 209 -4.14 -2.29 -9.93
CA GLY A 209 -3.28 -3.04 -10.84
C GLY A 209 -1.98 -3.52 -10.22
N SER A 210 -0.98 -3.69 -11.05
CA SER A 210 0.35 -4.13 -10.65
C SER A 210 1.47 -3.37 -11.34
N PHE A 211 2.64 -3.40 -10.73
CA PHE A 211 3.87 -2.80 -11.26
C PHE A 211 5.10 -3.55 -10.74
N ARG A 212 6.27 -3.22 -11.26
CA ARG A 212 7.57 -3.73 -10.76
C ARG A 212 8.13 -2.74 -9.74
N PRO A 213 7.97 -2.97 -8.44
CA PRO A 213 8.12 -1.92 -7.43
C PRO A 213 9.53 -1.38 -7.34
N ARG A 214 10.56 -2.24 -7.26
CA ARG A 214 11.94 -1.78 -7.17
C ARG A 214 12.40 -1.07 -8.45
N LYS A 215 11.98 -1.56 -9.60
CA LYS A 215 12.29 -0.91 -10.88
C LYS A 215 11.68 0.48 -10.98
N PHE A 216 10.44 0.62 -10.53
CA PHE A 216 9.77 1.91 -10.44
C PHE A 216 10.52 2.86 -9.49
N LEU A 217 10.79 2.41 -8.27
CA LEU A 217 11.41 3.22 -7.22
C LEU A 217 12.79 3.73 -7.64
N ILE A 218 13.67 2.83 -8.08
CA ILE A 218 15.04 3.16 -8.48
C ILE A 218 15.06 4.01 -9.74
N GLY A 219 14.22 3.68 -10.73
CA GLY A 219 14.10 4.49 -11.94
C GLY A 219 13.69 5.93 -11.65
N TRP A 220 12.72 6.10 -10.75
CA TRP A 220 12.24 7.41 -10.35
C TRP A 220 13.28 8.19 -9.53
N ALA A 221 13.94 7.54 -8.57
CA ALA A 221 15.04 8.17 -7.82
C ALA A 221 16.17 8.68 -8.74
N ARG A 222 16.58 7.87 -9.74
CA ARG A 222 17.55 8.29 -10.76
C ARG A 222 17.08 9.51 -11.55
N ALA A 223 15.81 9.54 -11.92
CA ALA A 223 15.24 10.68 -12.64
C ALA A 223 15.19 11.94 -11.78
N LEU A 224 14.83 11.82 -10.51
CA LEU A 224 14.82 12.95 -9.56
C LEU A 224 16.23 13.45 -9.24
N ARG A 225 17.22 12.57 -9.11
CA ARG A 225 18.61 12.95 -8.95
C ARG A 225 19.12 13.80 -10.13
N LYS A 226 18.74 13.46 -11.36
CA LYS A 226 19.05 14.25 -12.56
C LYS A 226 18.39 15.65 -12.53
N ARG A 227 17.33 15.82 -11.76
CA ARG A 227 16.65 17.12 -11.55
C ARG A 227 17.18 17.92 -10.35
N GLY A 228 18.23 17.42 -9.67
CA GLY A 228 18.87 18.13 -8.57
C GLY A 228 18.46 17.67 -7.17
N VAL A 229 17.61 16.65 -7.03
CA VAL A 229 17.36 16.06 -5.70
C VAL A 229 18.61 15.33 -5.24
N ARG A 230 19.10 15.66 -4.04
CA ARG A 230 20.23 15.01 -3.41
C ARG A 230 19.77 13.78 -2.63
N PHE A 231 20.42 12.64 -2.84
CA PHE A 231 20.09 11.38 -2.19
C PHE A 231 21.25 10.87 -1.37
N PHE A 232 20.96 10.39 -0.17
CA PHE A 232 21.92 9.74 0.72
C PHE A 232 21.32 8.47 1.30
N GLN A 233 22.05 7.36 1.25
CA GLN A 233 21.71 6.11 1.94
C GLN A 233 22.57 5.93 3.20
N HIS A 234 22.25 4.93 4.03
CA HIS A 234 22.92 4.68 5.32
C HIS A 234 22.97 5.95 6.18
N THR A 235 21.87 6.74 6.13
CA THR A 235 21.72 8.01 6.79
C THR A 235 20.34 8.05 7.45
N GLU A 236 20.30 7.85 8.77
CA GLU A 236 19.08 7.77 9.56
C GLU A 236 18.93 9.02 10.44
N ALA A 237 17.81 9.72 10.33
CA ALA A 237 17.47 10.80 11.23
C ALA A 237 17.18 10.24 12.63
N GLN A 238 17.87 10.73 13.66
CA GLN A 238 17.77 10.21 15.02
C GLN A 238 17.27 11.25 16.03
N ALA A 239 17.62 12.53 15.85
CA ALA A 239 17.20 13.57 16.76
C ALA A 239 16.91 14.88 16.01
N LEU A 240 16.09 15.71 16.63
CA LEU A 240 15.72 17.04 16.15
C LEU A 240 16.07 18.09 17.18
N ASP A 241 16.59 19.22 16.73
CA ASP A 241 16.70 20.46 17.49
C ASP A 241 16.00 21.60 16.75
N PHE A 242 15.33 22.47 17.49
CA PHE A 242 14.54 23.56 16.95
C PHE A 242 15.10 24.92 17.47
N SER A 243 15.55 25.75 16.55
CA SER A 243 15.70 27.18 16.78
C SER A 243 14.47 27.95 16.26
N ASP A 244 14.42 29.25 16.48
CA ASP A 244 13.27 30.10 16.10
C ASP A 244 12.91 30.00 14.61
N HIS A 245 13.90 29.82 13.75
CA HIS A 245 13.74 29.85 12.30
C HIS A 245 14.16 28.56 11.57
N GLN A 246 14.87 27.65 12.24
CA GLN A 246 15.49 26.49 11.62
C GLN A 246 15.25 25.23 12.45
N MET A 247 15.28 24.10 11.78
CA MET A 247 15.27 22.80 12.38
C MET A 247 16.55 22.09 11.98
N THR A 248 17.26 21.57 12.95
CA THR A 248 18.47 20.75 12.75
C THR A 248 18.14 19.30 12.99
N VAL A 249 18.45 18.47 12.02
CA VAL A 249 18.27 17.01 12.09
C VAL A 249 19.64 16.37 12.25
N PHE A 250 19.82 15.64 13.33
CA PHE A 250 21.02 14.84 13.62
C PHE A 250 20.83 13.43 13.13
N CYS A 251 21.79 12.93 12.36
CA CYS A 251 21.78 11.59 11.82
C CYS A 251 22.76 10.67 12.54
N GLY A 252 22.43 9.38 12.60
CA GLY A 252 23.22 8.36 13.31
C GLY A 252 24.64 8.15 12.79
N ASN A 253 24.92 8.61 11.57
CA ASN A 253 26.25 8.56 10.93
C ASN A 253 27.05 9.85 11.09
N GLY A 254 26.64 10.75 12.01
CA GLY A 254 27.30 12.03 12.29
C GLY A 254 26.92 13.17 11.34
N ALA A 255 26.06 12.95 10.34
CA ALA A 255 25.58 14.04 9.49
C ALA A 255 24.65 14.97 10.25
N THR A 256 24.73 16.26 9.93
CA THR A 256 23.84 17.32 10.43
C THR A 256 23.14 17.99 9.26
N ILE A 257 21.80 18.03 9.29
CA ILE A 257 21.01 18.59 8.20
C ILE A 257 20.11 19.71 8.72
N VAL A 258 20.35 20.93 8.26
CA VAL A 258 19.48 22.06 8.54
C VAL A 258 18.38 22.12 7.49
N ALA A 259 17.11 22.06 7.91
CA ALA A 259 15.97 22.03 7.02
C ALA A 259 14.86 22.99 7.47
N THR A 260 14.14 23.56 6.51
CA THR A 260 12.91 24.33 6.79
C THR A 260 11.77 23.40 7.17
N THR A 261 11.63 22.28 6.47
CA THR A 261 10.60 21.27 6.72
C THR A 261 11.21 19.87 6.65
N LEU A 262 10.79 18.99 7.57
CA LEU A 262 11.07 17.57 7.56
C LEU A 262 9.79 16.81 7.19
N PHE A 263 9.88 15.95 6.18
CA PHE A 263 8.87 14.94 5.91
C PHE A 263 9.36 13.55 6.35
N MET A 264 8.77 13.03 7.41
CA MET A 264 8.98 11.68 7.88
C MET A 264 8.15 10.73 7.02
N ALA A 265 8.75 10.26 5.93
CA ALA A 265 8.15 9.36 4.94
C ALA A 265 8.50 7.88 5.20
N ASN A 266 8.97 7.60 6.38
CA ASN A 266 9.32 6.27 6.85
C ASN A 266 8.12 5.74 7.65
N ALA A 267 7.54 4.66 7.24
CA ALA A 267 6.48 3.99 7.98
C ALA A 267 6.82 3.78 9.48
N TYR A 268 8.00 4.22 9.93
CA TYR A 268 8.61 3.93 11.22
C TYR A 268 9.48 5.09 11.70
N ALA A 269 8.95 5.95 12.56
CA ALA A 269 9.64 7.15 13.06
C ALA A 269 9.83 7.14 14.60
N ARG A 270 10.25 6.01 15.17
CA ARG A 270 10.27 5.78 16.64
C ARG A 270 11.00 6.84 17.45
N HIS A 271 12.08 7.39 16.90
CA HIS A 271 12.94 8.31 17.65
C HIS A 271 12.50 9.78 17.59
N ILE A 272 11.64 10.12 16.62
CA ILE A 272 11.28 11.53 16.36
C ILE A 272 9.80 11.81 16.71
N ASN A 273 8.93 10.82 16.63
CA ASN A 273 7.50 10.91 16.95
C ASN A 273 7.09 9.72 17.82
N GLY A 274 7.47 9.71 19.10
CA GLY A 274 7.19 8.63 20.04
C GLY A 274 5.72 8.21 20.07
N ASP A 275 4.80 9.18 20.04
CA ASP A 275 3.35 8.93 20.11
C ASP A 275 2.78 8.20 18.88
N ALA A 276 3.37 8.41 17.70
CA ALA A 276 2.89 7.78 16.47
C ALA A 276 3.09 6.26 16.44
N LEU A 277 4.07 5.79 17.18
CA LEU A 277 4.56 4.41 17.13
C LEU A 277 4.04 3.51 18.23
N GLU A 278 3.64 4.07 19.35
CA GLU A 278 2.88 3.30 20.35
C GLU A 278 1.55 2.80 19.78
N ARG A 279 1.16 3.34 18.61
CA ARG A 279 -0.10 3.06 17.90
C ARG A 279 0.08 2.23 16.64
N ALA A 280 1.29 1.88 16.25
CA ALA A 280 1.57 1.09 15.06
C ALA A 280 2.09 -0.30 15.41
N ILE A 281 1.48 -1.31 14.81
CA ILE A 281 1.94 -2.70 14.85
C ILE A 281 2.66 -2.97 13.53
N PHE A 282 3.74 -3.73 13.55
CA PHE A 282 4.34 -4.20 12.32
C PHE A 282 4.27 -5.73 12.24
N GLU A 283 4.16 -6.21 11.03
CA GLU A 283 4.23 -7.63 10.72
C GLU A 283 5.04 -7.84 9.45
N TYR A 284 5.44 -9.07 9.24
CA TYR A 284 6.10 -9.49 8.03
C TYR A 284 5.09 -10.15 7.10
N ASN A 285 4.87 -9.52 5.95
CA ASN A 285 4.17 -10.12 4.82
C ASN A 285 5.23 -10.73 3.88
N TYR A 286 4.91 -11.83 3.22
CA TYR A 286 5.87 -12.59 2.43
C TYR A 286 5.50 -12.59 0.97
N VAL A 287 6.53 -12.49 0.12
CA VAL A 287 6.40 -12.67 -1.32
C VAL A 287 7.18 -13.92 -1.72
N VAL A 288 6.51 -14.83 -2.40
CA VAL A 288 7.06 -16.09 -2.90
C VAL A 288 7.03 -16.06 -4.42
N GLU A 289 8.19 -16.26 -5.04
CA GLU A 289 8.33 -16.33 -6.50
C GLU A 289 8.44 -17.79 -6.94
N VAL A 290 7.60 -18.17 -7.90
CA VAL A 290 7.73 -19.44 -8.63
C VAL A 290 7.85 -19.18 -10.12
N GLU A 291 8.55 -20.06 -10.82
CA GLU A 291 8.61 -20.03 -12.28
C GLU A 291 7.53 -20.95 -12.85
N LEU A 292 6.63 -20.40 -13.67
CA LEU A 292 5.56 -21.16 -14.30
C LEU A 292 6.13 -22.14 -15.32
N PRO A 293 5.59 -23.38 -15.38
CA PRO A 293 5.93 -24.33 -16.41
C PRO A 293 5.75 -23.75 -17.83
N GLU A 294 6.51 -24.29 -18.76
CA GLU A 294 6.37 -23.91 -20.16
C GLU A 294 4.97 -24.27 -20.67
N GLY A 295 4.38 -23.39 -21.47
CA GLY A 295 3.02 -23.62 -22.01
C GLY A 295 1.87 -23.18 -21.11
N VAL A 296 2.08 -22.83 -19.84
CA VAL A 296 1.03 -22.27 -18.97
C VAL A 296 0.67 -20.86 -19.42
N LYS A 297 -0.38 -20.74 -20.23
CA LYS A 297 -0.83 -19.46 -20.82
C LYS A 297 -1.91 -18.76 -20.01
N THR A 298 -2.66 -19.48 -19.18
CA THR A 298 -3.92 -19.03 -18.58
C THR A 298 -3.89 -18.96 -17.06
N LEU A 299 -2.77 -18.63 -16.48
CA LEU A 299 -2.72 -18.37 -15.06
C LEU A 299 -2.71 -16.87 -14.83
N VAL A 300 -3.68 -16.32 -14.13
CA VAL A 300 -3.83 -14.89 -13.87
C VAL A 300 -3.79 -14.08 -15.16
N ALA A 301 -4.89 -14.04 -15.88
CA ALA A 301 -5.02 -13.30 -17.15
C ALA A 301 -5.01 -11.78 -16.95
N GLY A 302 -5.25 -11.31 -15.73
CA GLY A 302 -5.10 -9.90 -15.34
C GLY A 302 -3.75 -9.67 -14.63
N PRO A 303 -3.42 -8.39 -14.30
CA PRO A 303 -2.15 -8.05 -13.66
C PRO A 303 -2.02 -8.61 -12.24
N VAL A 304 -3.14 -8.76 -11.51
CA VAL A 304 -3.16 -9.25 -10.14
C VAL A 304 -4.53 -9.83 -9.80
N LEU A 305 -4.52 -10.83 -8.91
CA LEU A 305 -5.68 -11.34 -8.20
C LEU A 305 -5.37 -11.29 -6.70
N SER A 306 -6.28 -10.73 -5.91
CA SER A 306 -6.31 -10.83 -4.45
C SER A 306 -7.65 -11.44 -4.04
N ASP A 307 -7.78 -11.95 -2.82
CA ASP A 307 -9.07 -12.46 -2.34
C ASP A 307 -9.54 -11.77 -1.04
N THR A 308 -10.73 -12.16 -0.58
CA THR A 308 -11.40 -11.55 0.58
C THR A 308 -11.07 -12.23 1.90
N ARG A 309 -10.05 -13.07 1.96
CA ARG A 309 -9.61 -13.69 3.21
C ARG A 309 -8.78 -12.73 4.05
N ASP A 310 -8.59 -13.07 5.30
CA ASP A 310 -7.70 -12.40 6.21
C ASP A 310 -6.83 -13.45 6.94
N PRO A 311 -5.51 -13.48 6.68
CA PRO A 311 -4.79 -12.70 5.66
C PRO A 311 -5.19 -13.07 4.22
N CYS A 312 -5.19 -12.08 3.35
CA CYS A 312 -5.60 -12.28 1.97
C CYS A 312 -4.54 -13.04 1.17
N PHE A 313 -4.98 -13.98 0.32
CA PHE A 313 -4.11 -14.51 -0.72
C PHE A 313 -4.03 -13.53 -1.88
N TYR A 314 -2.83 -13.36 -2.41
CA TYR A 314 -2.65 -12.59 -3.63
C TYR A 314 -1.69 -13.28 -4.60
N ALA A 315 -1.90 -13.03 -5.90
CA ALA A 315 -1.03 -13.52 -6.96
C ALA A 315 -0.85 -12.44 -8.04
N ARG A 316 0.39 -12.24 -8.47
CA ARG A 316 0.77 -11.36 -9.57
C ARG A 316 1.67 -12.09 -10.55
N ARG A 317 1.35 -12.01 -11.83
CA ARG A 317 2.18 -12.62 -12.89
C ARG A 317 2.99 -11.56 -13.66
N HIS A 318 4.25 -11.89 -13.94
CA HIS A 318 5.09 -11.13 -14.87
C HIS A 318 5.88 -12.10 -15.75
N GLY A 319 5.49 -12.22 -17.00
CA GLY A 319 6.04 -13.24 -17.90
C GLY A 319 5.78 -14.66 -17.37
N ARG A 320 6.87 -15.43 -17.18
CA ARG A 320 6.81 -16.78 -16.55
C ARG A 320 6.93 -16.76 -15.03
N ARG A 321 7.16 -15.60 -14.42
CA ARG A 321 7.28 -15.46 -12.96
C ARG A 321 5.92 -15.19 -12.35
N LEU A 322 5.56 -15.95 -11.33
CA LEU A 322 4.39 -15.76 -10.50
C LEU A 322 4.85 -15.39 -9.09
N TYR A 323 4.37 -14.28 -8.59
CA TYR A 323 4.59 -13.79 -7.23
C TYR A 323 3.32 -13.99 -6.44
N MET A 324 3.42 -14.66 -5.29
CA MET A 324 2.29 -14.98 -4.41
C MET A 324 2.61 -14.60 -2.98
N GLY A 325 1.59 -14.33 -2.18
CA GLY A 325 1.68 -14.20 -0.74
C GLY A 325 0.35 -14.55 -0.10
N TYR A 326 0.42 -14.95 1.17
CA TYR A 326 -0.76 -15.44 1.87
C TYR A 326 -0.68 -15.22 3.38
N GLU A 327 0.49 -15.29 3.98
CA GLU A 327 0.64 -15.26 5.43
C GLU A 327 1.38 -14.01 5.92
N GLU A 328 1.09 -13.67 7.16
CA GLU A 328 1.75 -12.63 7.93
C GLU A 328 2.26 -13.20 9.26
N THR A 329 3.39 -12.72 9.74
CA THR A 329 3.97 -13.14 11.00
C THR A 329 4.54 -11.97 11.78
N ALA A 330 4.54 -12.04 13.12
CA ALA A 330 5.15 -11.03 13.97
C ALA A 330 6.69 -11.04 13.89
N GLU A 331 7.26 -12.20 13.57
CA GLU A 331 8.71 -12.42 13.51
C GLU A 331 9.09 -13.08 12.19
N THR A 332 10.36 -12.97 11.82
CA THR A 332 10.88 -13.67 10.64
C THR A 332 12.25 -14.27 10.93
N SER A 333 12.49 -15.44 10.34
CA SER A 333 13.76 -16.16 10.33
C SER A 333 13.90 -16.94 9.02
N PRO A 334 15.08 -17.47 8.70
CA PRO A 334 15.25 -18.33 7.54
C PRO A 334 14.32 -19.57 7.53
N ASP A 335 14.00 -20.11 8.71
CA ASP A 335 13.11 -21.26 8.84
C ASP A 335 11.65 -20.88 8.65
N ILE A 336 11.20 -19.80 9.31
CA ILE A 336 9.86 -19.23 9.11
C ILE A 336 9.65 -18.91 7.63
N LEU A 337 10.61 -18.27 6.98
CA LEU A 337 10.53 -17.92 5.56
C LEU A 337 10.37 -19.15 4.66
N ARG A 338 11.10 -20.25 4.94
CA ARG A 338 10.95 -21.50 4.17
C ARG A 338 9.58 -22.11 4.36
N ASP A 339 9.10 -22.13 5.59
CA ASP A 339 7.83 -22.74 5.95
C ASP A 339 6.66 -21.96 5.35
N VAL A 340 6.67 -20.64 5.46
CA VAL A 340 5.68 -19.75 4.81
C VAL A 340 5.73 -19.92 3.29
N ALA A 341 6.92 -19.98 2.69
CA ALA A 341 7.04 -20.14 1.24
C ALA A 341 6.42 -21.46 0.76
N ARG A 342 6.62 -22.56 1.52
CA ARG A 342 6.01 -23.85 1.25
C ARG A 342 4.48 -23.78 1.36
N ARG A 343 3.94 -23.25 2.46
CA ARG A 343 2.49 -23.09 2.68
C ARG A 343 1.86 -22.19 1.62
N THR A 344 2.52 -21.10 1.23
CA THR A 344 2.04 -20.21 0.15
C THR A 344 1.96 -20.95 -1.19
N LEU A 345 2.94 -21.80 -1.50
CA LEU A 345 2.88 -22.62 -2.71
C LEU A 345 1.73 -23.64 -2.65
N GLU A 346 1.54 -24.32 -1.52
CA GLU A 346 0.45 -25.27 -1.35
C GLU A 346 -0.92 -24.59 -1.48
N GLU A 347 -1.08 -23.39 -0.90
CA GLU A 347 -2.30 -22.60 -1.09
C GLU A 347 -2.49 -22.18 -2.55
N GLY A 348 -1.40 -21.75 -3.21
CA GLY A 348 -1.43 -21.48 -4.65
C GLY A 348 -1.88 -22.67 -5.49
N LYS A 349 -1.51 -23.92 -5.14
CA LYS A 349 -1.96 -25.14 -5.82
C LYS A 349 -3.44 -25.42 -5.61
N ARG A 350 -3.99 -25.08 -4.45
CA ARG A 350 -5.44 -25.20 -4.18
C ARG A 350 -6.23 -24.24 -5.07
N ILE A 351 -5.74 -23.02 -5.21
CA ILE A 351 -6.39 -21.97 -5.98
C ILE A 351 -6.19 -22.18 -7.49
N PHE A 352 -4.98 -22.52 -7.91
CA PHE A 352 -4.61 -22.64 -9.33
C PHE A 352 -4.20 -24.08 -9.67
N PRO A 353 -5.07 -24.88 -10.25
CA PRO A 353 -4.77 -26.27 -10.63
C PRO A 353 -3.51 -26.43 -11.50
N ALA A 354 -3.17 -25.40 -12.28
CA ALA A 354 -1.96 -25.37 -13.10
C ALA A 354 -0.64 -25.40 -12.30
N LEU A 355 -0.67 -25.13 -10.99
CA LEU A 355 0.49 -25.19 -10.11
C LEU A 355 0.70 -26.54 -9.44
N ARG A 356 -0.21 -27.51 -9.59
CA ARG A 356 -0.18 -28.79 -8.86
C ARG A 356 1.08 -29.61 -9.07
N SER A 357 1.74 -29.46 -10.23
CA SER A 357 2.99 -30.15 -10.54
C SER A 357 4.23 -29.51 -9.90
N LEU A 358 4.11 -28.29 -9.35
CA LEU A 358 5.24 -27.59 -8.75
C LEU A 358 5.56 -28.16 -7.36
N GLY A 359 6.84 -28.19 -7.01
CA GLY A 359 7.34 -28.55 -5.69
C GLY A 359 8.20 -27.43 -5.08
N GLU A 360 8.72 -27.64 -3.88
CA GLU A 360 9.58 -26.64 -3.20
C GLU A 360 10.80 -26.22 -4.04
N ARG A 361 11.34 -27.13 -4.86
CA ARG A 361 12.46 -26.86 -5.79
C ARG A 361 12.13 -25.79 -6.85
N ASP A 362 10.84 -25.58 -7.11
CA ASP A 362 10.36 -24.64 -8.12
C ASP A 362 10.17 -23.23 -7.53
N ILE A 363 10.25 -23.10 -6.20
CA ILE A 363 10.33 -21.80 -5.52
C ILE A 363 11.73 -21.22 -5.81
N LYS A 364 11.75 -20.15 -6.59
CA LYS A 364 12.99 -19.49 -7.00
C LYS A 364 13.52 -18.56 -5.92
N SER A 365 12.60 -17.79 -5.32
CA SER A 365 12.92 -16.74 -4.37
C SER A 365 11.77 -16.55 -3.39
N ALA A 366 12.08 -16.21 -2.15
CA ALA A 366 11.12 -15.74 -1.18
C ALA A 366 11.77 -14.70 -0.28
N TRP A 367 10.99 -13.68 0.12
CA TRP A 367 11.46 -12.62 1.00
C TRP A 367 10.34 -12.04 1.84
N PRO A 368 10.65 -11.58 3.07
CA PRO A 368 9.73 -10.83 3.89
C PRO A 368 9.72 -9.35 3.51
N GLY A 369 8.58 -8.71 3.64
CA GLY A 369 8.42 -7.27 3.61
C GLY A 369 7.75 -6.81 4.90
N ARG A 370 8.23 -5.72 5.52
CA ARG A 370 7.59 -5.15 6.70
C ARG A 370 6.37 -4.35 6.30
N VAL A 371 5.25 -4.64 6.93
CA VAL A 371 4.01 -3.88 6.81
C VAL A 371 3.67 -3.27 8.16
N TYR A 372 3.24 -2.03 8.17
CA TYR A 372 2.89 -1.30 9.38
C TYR A 372 1.40 -1.00 9.37
N TYR A 373 0.75 -1.32 10.47
CA TYR A 373 -0.66 -1.10 10.70
C TYR A 373 -0.86 -0.17 11.88
N THR A 374 -1.85 0.68 11.82
CA THR A 374 -2.39 1.36 13.00
C THR A 374 -3.43 0.46 13.66
N LEU A 375 -3.74 0.71 14.93
CA LEU A 375 -4.77 -0.06 15.64
C LEU A 375 -6.18 0.08 15.05
N ASP A 376 -6.39 1.13 14.28
CA ASP A 376 -7.65 1.45 13.61
C ASP A 376 -7.58 1.32 12.09
N ASP A 377 -6.50 0.76 11.55
CA ASP A 377 -6.22 0.55 10.12
C ASP A 377 -6.24 1.82 9.25
N TYR A 378 -6.34 3.00 9.82
CA TYR A 378 -6.21 4.24 9.06
C TYR A 378 -4.75 4.70 8.99
N PRO A 379 -4.34 5.33 7.87
CA PRO A 379 -2.99 5.84 7.76
C PRO A 379 -2.77 6.98 8.76
N PHE A 380 -1.61 6.99 9.38
CA PHE A 380 -1.22 8.07 10.27
C PHE A 380 -0.62 9.23 9.47
N VAL A 381 -1.25 10.39 9.55
CA VAL A 381 -0.72 11.65 9.01
C VAL A 381 -0.79 12.72 10.10
N GLU A 382 0.32 13.38 10.38
CA GLU A 382 0.39 14.41 11.40
C GLU A 382 1.32 15.56 11.02
N ARG A 383 0.95 16.77 11.44
CA ARG A 383 1.82 17.94 11.42
C ARG A 383 2.17 18.35 12.83
N GLY A 384 3.45 18.23 13.17
CA GLY A 384 4.02 18.63 14.45
C GLY A 384 4.88 19.88 14.35
N HIS A 385 5.30 20.41 15.49
CA HIS A 385 6.25 21.52 15.62
C HIS A 385 5.92 22.75 14.75
N GLY A 386 4.66 23.22 14.83
CA GLY A 386 4.20 24.35 14.03
C GLY A 386 4.12 24.07 12.53
N GLY A 387 4.01 22.81 12.12
CA GLY A 387 3.95 22.37 10.72
C GLY A 387 5.30 22.12 10.07
N ARG A 388 6.40 22.26 10.83
CA ARG A 388 7.77 22.00 10.33
C ARG A 388 8.09 20.52 10.20
N VAL A 389 7.43 19.66 10.94
CA VAL A 389 7.53 18.20 10.81
C VAL A 389 6.21 17.65 10.33
N ILE A 390 6.23 16.92 9.22
CA ILE A 390 5.06 16.21 8.67
C ILE A 390 5.40 14.73 8.68
N THR A 391 4.52 13.92 9.28
CA THR A 391 4.71 12.47 9.37
C THR A 391 3.64 11.75 8.57
N PHE A 392 4.04 10.75 7.80
CA PHE A 392 3.15 9.76 7.20
C PHE A 392 3.66 8.35 7.53
N ALA A 393 2.85 7.58 8.23
CA ALA A 393 3.20 6.24 8.67
C ALA A 393 2.01 5.26 8.55
N ALA A 394 2.31 3.98 8.72
CA ALA A 394 1.37 2.88 8.84
C ALA A 394 0.25 2.89 7.78
N PRO A 395 0.58 2.71 6.49
CA PRO A 395 -0.42 2.71 5.43
C PRO A 395 -1.27 1.43 5.34
N SER A 396 -1.23 0.55 6.35
CA SER A 396 -2.10 -0.61 6.53
C SER A 396 -2.26 -1.44 5.24
N ASP A 397 -1.15 -1.95 4.70
CA ASP A 397 -1.03 -2.80 3.49
C ASP A 397 -1.54 -2.18 2.15
N HIS A 398 -2.32 -1.11 2.19
CA HIS A 398 -2.82 -0.40 1.01
C HIS A 398 -1.96 0.80 0.60
N GLY A 399 -0.67 0.80 0.98
CA GLY A 399 0.22 1.96 0.90
C GLY A 399 0.62 2.41 -0.50
N ASN A 400 0.72 1.53 -1.48
CA ASN A 400 1.36 1.87 -2.76
C ASN A 400 0.70 3.04 -3.49
N ALA A 401 -0.63 3.05 -3.60
CA ALA A 401 -1.36 4.14 -4.23
C ALA A 401 -1.46 5.38 -3.32
N LEU A 402 -1.83 5.17 -2.05
CA LEU A 402 -2.06 6.25 -1.11
C LEU A 402 -0.77 7.03 -0.80
N ALA A 403 0.36 6.33 -0.65
CA ALA A 403 1.67 6.93 -0.40
C ALA A 403 2.06 7.95 -1.48
N LEU A 404 1.78 7.64 -2.75
CA LEU A 404 2.04 8.57 -3.85
C LEU A 404 1.23 9.86 -3.70
N ARG A 405 -0.04 9.73 -3.33
CA ARG A 405 -0.92 10.90 -3.22
C ARG A 405 -0.60 11.75 -2.00
N ILE A 406 -0.35 11.12 -0.85
CA ILE A 406 0.03 11.85 0.36
C ILE A 406 1.37 12.55 0.17
N GLY A 407 2.39 11.86 -0.37
CA GLY A 407 3.67 12.49 -0.66
C GLY A 407 3.54 13.70 -1.58
N GLU A 408 2.77 13.60 -2.66
CA GLU A 408 2.51 14.72 -3.57
C GLU A 408 1.84 15.91 -2.84
N LEU A 409 0.86 15.63 -1.96
CA LEU A 409 0.21 16.67 -1.17
C LEU A 409 1.20 17.37 -0.23
N VAL A 410 2.05 16.60 0.46
CA VAL A 410 3.09 17.14 1.35
C VAL A 410 4.05 18.03 0.57
N GLY A 411 4.64 17.54 -0.51
CA GLY A 411 5.56 18.35 -1.33
C GLY A 411 4.91 19.62 -1.87
N ASN A 412 3.63 19.56 -2.23
CA ASN A 412 2.86 20.72 -2.66
C ASN A 412 2.58 21.72 -1.53
N VAL A 413 2.30 21.24 -0.32
CA VAL A 413 2.06 22.12 0.85
C VAL A 413 3.36 22.82 1.22
N VAL A 414 4.47 22.10 1.35
CA VAL A 414 5.78 22.64 1.71
C VAL A 414 6.24 23.69 0.69
N ALA A 415 6.17 23.38 -0.59
CA ALA A 415 6.60 24.31 -1.64
C ALA A 415 5.82 25.62 -1.64
N ARG A 416 4.61 25.63 -1.13
CA ARG A 416 3.76 26.82 -1.08
C ARG A 416 3.92 27.62 0.18
N SER A 417 4.32 26.97 1.26
CA SER A 417 4.72 27.70 2.47
C SER A 417 6.01 28.49 2.25
N ALA A 418 6.87 28.02 1.36
CA ALA A 418 8.14 28.66 1.02
C ALA A 418 8.04 29.82 0.00
N SER A 419 6.88 30.04 -0.64
CA SER A 419 6.72 31.07 -1.69
C SER A 419 5.43 31.86 -1.50
N GLN A 420 5.42 33.16 -1.89
CA GLN A 420 4.19 33.96 -1.96
C GLN A 420 3.27 33.47 -3.10
N PRO A 421 1.92 33.52 -2.95
CA PRO A 421 1.01 33.19 -4.04
C PRO A 421 1.16 34.17 -5.19
N LYS A 422 1.23 33.65 -6.42
CA LYS A 422 1.41 34.47 -7.61
C LYS A 422 0.10 35.09 -8.10
N ASN A 423 -1.03 34.49 -7.77
CA ASN A 423 -2.38 34.92 -8.15
C ASN A 423 -3.45 34.16 -7.33
N ASP A 424 -4.72 34.55 -7.48
CA ASP A 424 -5.86 33.93 -6.78
C ASP A 424 -6.03 32.43 -7.06
N ASN A 425 -5.71 31.97 -8.26
CA ASN A 425 -5.77 30.55 -8.61
C ASN A 425 -4.74 29.73 -7.83
N ASP A 426 -3.53 30.29 -7.68
CA ASP A 426 -2.48 29.67 -6.89
C ASP A 426 -2.88 29.59 -5.40
N GLU A 427 -3.48 30.66 -4.88
CA GLU A 427 -3.97 30.66 -3.51
C GLU A 427 -5.13 29.67 -3.27
N ARG A 428 -6.12 29.60 -4.17
CA ARG A 428 -7.20 28.62 -4.11
C ARG A 428 -6.65 27.17 -4.12
N GLN A 429 -5.68 26.91 -4.97
CA GLN A 429 -5.05 25.60 -5.03
C GLN A 429 -4.23 25.30 -3.76
N ARG A 430 -3.60 26.29 -3.11
CA ARG A 430 -2.92 26.16 -1.81
C ARG A 430 -3.90 25.73 -0.74
N ARG A 431 -4.99 26.45 -0.59
CA ARG A 431 -6.06 26.14 0.37
C ARG A 431 -6.60 24.72 0.12
N ARG A 432 -6.84 24.36 -1.14
CA ARG A 432 -7.32 23.03 -1.51
C ARG A 432 -6.35 21.91 -1.11
N ASN A 433 -5.06 22.05 -1.33
CA ASN A 433 -4.08 21.03 -0.96
C ASN A 433 -3.93 20.90 0.56
N ALA A 434 -3.93 22.03 1.28
CA ALA A 434 -3.90 22.01 2.74
C ALA A 434 -5.13 21.31 3.32
N GLN A 435 -6.34 21.60 2.80
CA GLN A 435 -7.57 20.91 3.19
C GLN A 435 -7.52 19.41 2.86
N GLN A 436 -6.90 19.04 1.75
CA GLN A 436 -6.77 17.63 1.37
C GLN A 436 -5.79 16.87 2.28
N LEU A 437 -4.71 17.50 2.73
CA LEU A 437 -3.81 16.92 3.72
C LEU A 437 -4.50 16.82 5.08
N GLN A 438 -5.22 17.87 5.48
CA GLN A 438 -6.01 17.89 6.72
C GLN A 438 -7.08 16.79 6.79
N LEU A 439 -7.59 16.33 5.64
CA LEU A 439 -8.49 15.18 5.60
C LEU A 439 -7.86 13.96 6.29
N PHE A 440 -6.60 13.66 6.00
CA PHE A 440 -5.90 12.52 6.59
C PHE A 440 -5.53 12.76 8.06
N GLU A 441 -5.23 14.00 8.43
CA GLU A 441 -4.96 14.38 9.83
C GLU A 441 -6.17 14.19 10.74
N ASN A 442 -7.37 14.29 10.17
CA ASN A 442 -8.64 14.18 10.89
C ASN A 442 -9.24 12.77 10.91
N PHE A 443 -8.56 11.77 10.34
CA PHE A 443 -8.96 10.38 10.53
C PHE A 443 -8.70 9.95 11.99
N PRO A 444 -9.43 8.94 12.50
CA PRO A 444 -9.28 8.51 13.88
C PRO A 444 -7.83 8.23 14.22
N LYS A 445 -7.31 8.87 15.27
CA LYS A 445 -5.99 8.59 15.79
C LYS A 445 -6.14 7.73 17.06
N GLY A 446 -6.46 6.46 16.84
CA GLY A 446 -6.46 5.47 17.92
C GLY A 446 -7.77 5.39 18.68
N LEU A 447 -8.77 4.73 18.15
CA LEU A 447 -9.63 3.92 18.99
C LEU A 447 -8.73 2.88 19.66
N ARG A 448 -8.68 2.89 21.00
CA ARG A 448 -7.94 1.88 21.77
C ARG A 448 -8.63 0.53 21.59
N LEU A 449 -8.22 -0.20 20.56
CA LEU A 449 -8.54 -1.61 20.46
C LEU A 449 -7.72 -2.33 21.56
N ARG A 450 -8.37 -3.24 22.27
CA ARG A 450 -7.68 -4.03 23.31
C ARG A 450 -6.52 -4.79 22.68
N PRO A 451 -5.36 -4.86 23.38
CA PRO A 451 -4.24 -5.66 22.90
C PRO A 451 -4.70 -7.09 22.59
N GLY A 452 -4.32 -7.62 21.43
CA GLY A 452 -4.60 -9.00 21.04
C GLY A 452 -5.78 -9.22 20.10
N ARG A 453 -6.47 -8.19 19.63
CA ARG A 453 -7.51 -8.35 18.60
C ARG A 453 -7.24 -7.41 17.43
N ARG A 454 -6.60 -7.93 16.42
CA ARG A 454 -6.36 -7.25 15.15
C ARG A 454 -7.65 -7.02 14.38
N TYR A 455 -8.58 -7.95 14.49
CA TYR A 455 -9.90 -7.93 13.89
C TYR A 455 -10.92 -8.39 14.93
N GLN A 456 -11.71 -7.48 15.49
CA GLN A 456 -12.89 -7.90 16.20
C GLN A 456 -14.01 -8.16 15.21
N GLU A 457 -14.29 -9.41 15.03
CA GLU A 457 -15.59 -10.14 14.96
C GLU A 457 -16.86 -9.37 14.56
N ALA A 458 -16.83 -8.26 13.84
CA ALA A 458 -18.09 -7.62 13.51
C ALA A 458 -18.58 -7.90 12.08
N ALA A 459 -17.75 -8.42 11.16
CA ALA A 459 -18.22 -8.61 9.79
C ALA A 459 -17.79 -9.93 9.11
N PHE A 460 -16.77 -10.61 9.60
CA PHE A 460 -16.28 -11.83 8.94
C PHE A 460 -15.94 -12.90 10.00
N ARG A 461 -16.97 -13.55 10.57
CA ARG A 461 -16.76 -14.91 11.01
C ARG A 461 -16.42 -15.69 9.75
N GLU A 462 -15.23 -16.31 9.74
CA GLU A 462 -14.94 -17.32 8.73
C GLU A 462 -16.14 -18.27 8.68
N PRO A 463 -16.74 -18.48 7.51
CA PRO A 463 -17.57 -19.67 7.36
C PRO A 463 -16.61 -20.84 7.56
N GLU A 464 -16.93 -21.74 8.47
CA GLU A 464 -16.25 -23.03 8.55
C GLU A 464 -16.09 -23.57 7.11
N PRO A 465 -14.90 -24.06 6.74
CA PRO A 465 -14.72 -24.63 5.42
C PRO A 465 -15.85 -25.65 5.20
N PRO A 466 -16.49 -25.66 4.02
CA PRO A 466 -17.57 -26.60 3.77
C PRO A 466 -17.04 -27.98 4.13
N ASP A 467 -17.74 -28.65 5.04
CA ASP A 467 -17.47 -30.02 5.43
C ASP A 467 -17.32 -30.85 4.13
N VAL A 468 -16.09 -31.13 3.77
CA VAL A 468 -15.81 -32.12 2.74
C VAL A 468 -16.22 -33.43 3.38
N ALA A 469 -17.45 -33.86 3.12
CA ALA A 469 -17.98 -35.09 3.60
C ALA A 469 -16.94 -36.19 3.34
N GLY A 470 -16.23 -36.55 4.39
CA GLY A 470 -15.41 -37.75 4.38
C GLY A 470 -16.31 -38.95 4.11
N PRO A 471 -15.81 -39.98 3.45
CA PRO A 471 -16.64 -41.12 3.09
C PRO A 471 -17.35 -41.66 4.33
N GLU A 472 -18.69 -41.77 4.25
CA GLU A 472 -19.56 -42.33 5.28
C GLU A 472 -18.94 -43.60 5.86
N LYS A 473 -18.56 -43.60 7.12
CA LYS A 473 -18.24 -44.79 7.87
C LYS A 473 -19.54 -45.56 8.04
N LYS A 474 -19.75 -46.63 7.23
CA LYS A 474 -20.81 -47.58 7.45
C LYS A 474 -20.77 -48.10 8.89
N PRO A 475 -21.90 -48.17 9.59
CA PRO A 475 -21.93 -48.70 10.95
C PRO A 475 -21.48 -50.15 10.99
N VAL A 476 -20.46 -50.45 11.77
CA VAL A 476 -20.06 -51.84 12.07
C VAL A 476 -21.19 -52.46 12.90
N ARG A 477 -21.89 -53.43 12.34
CA ARG A 477 -22.83 -54.27 13.07
C ARG A 477 -22.03 -55.12 14.05
N ASN A 478 -22.26 -54.93 15.34
CA ASN A 478 -21.85 -55.88 16.36
C ASN A 478 -22.68 -57.13 16.22
N PRO A 479 -22.08 -58.32 16.18
CA PRO A 479 -22.82 -59.55 16.36
C PRO A 479 -23.06 -59.74 17.85
N SER A 480 -24.34 -59.94 18.18
CA SER A 480 -24.87 -60.35 19.47
C SER A 480 -24.30 -61.68 19.94
N VAL A 481 -23.96 -61.77 21.21
CA VAL A 481 -24.37 -62.86 22.13
C VAL A 481 -24.86 -62.22 23.41
#